data_f45cd91ce05e418508086dc7e6dbecfe
#
_entry.id   f45cd91ce05e418508086dc7e6dbecfe
#
_cell.length_a   1.000
_cell.length_b   1.000
_cell.length_c   1.000
_cell.angle_alpha   90.00
_cell.angle_beta   90.00
_cell.angle_gamma   90.00
#
_symmetry.space_group_name_H-M   'P 1'
#
loop_
_entity.id
_entity.type
_entity.pdbx_description
1 polymer ?
#
loop_
_entity_poly.entity_id
_entity_poly.type
_entity_poly.pdbx_seq_one_letter_code
_entity_poly.pdbx_strand_id
1 'polypeptide(L)'
;MTLHRMALVRVLIGLCLLASLSPLAFADDSHDRTQFGHNITIGPGETASDVTCFGCSVRVRGRVDSDVTTFFGSVVIEGEGRVGGDTTVFAGDVRLERGASVQEVDIFGGELHRDPGATVAGDVTDFHGGWWMLLILGLPLIFLGGFIALIIWLVRMATRPRVPVAA
;
A
#
# COMPACT_ATOMS: atom_id res chain seq x y z
N MET A 1 7.49 41.00 19.84
CA MET A 1 8.04 39.63 19.72
C MET A 1 7.02 38.56 19.35
N THR A 2 5.74 38.81 19.44
CA THR A 2 4.64 37.84 19.11
C THR A 2 4.31 37.75 17.62
N LEU A 3 4.44 38.82 16.86
CA LEU A 3 4.11 38.84 15.42
C LEU A 3 5.05 37.92 14.58
N HIS A 4 6.33 37.87 14.94
CA HIS A 4 7.33 37.04 14.23
C HIS A 4 7.10 35.53 14.42
N ARG A 5 6.60 35.13 15.60
CA ARG A 5 6.27 33.73 15.92
C ARG A 5 5.02 33.24 15.18
N MET A 6 4.02 34.13 15.04
CA MET A 6 2.81 33.79 14.26
C MET A 6 3.10 33.67 12.76
N ALA A 7 4.03 34.49 12.25
CA ALA A 7 4.44 34.39 10.84
C ALA A 7 5.20 33.08 10.57
N LEU A 8 6.10 32.67 11.47
CA LEU A 8 6.84 31.39 11.35
C LEU A 8 5.92 30.18 11.38
N VAL A 9 4.92 30.17 12.26
CA VAL A 9 3.94 29.05 12.33
C VAL A 9 3.09 28.99 11.05
N ARG A 10 2.67 30.13 10.50
CA ARG A 10 1.94 30.18 9.23
C ARG A 10 2.77 29.70 8.04
N VAL A 11 4.06 30.03 8.01
CA VAL A 11 4.97 29.57 6.96
C VAL A 11 5.23 28.07 7.07
N LEU A 12 5.40 27.54 8.28
CA LEU A 12 5.59 26.10 8.50
C LEU A 12 4.34 25.28 8.12
N ILE A 13 3.15 25.77 8.48
CA ILE A 13 1.88 25.12 8.09
C ILE A 13 1.70 25.20 6.57
N GLY A 14 2.02 26.32 5.94
CA GLY A 14 1.99 26.48 4.50
C GLY A 14 2.96 25.54 3.77
N LEU A 15 4.17 25.36 4.31
CA LEU A 15 5.18 24.46 3.75
C LEU A 15 4.78 22.98 3.89
N CYS A 16 4.17 22.58 5.02
CA CYS A 16 3.62 21.24 5.20
C CYS A 16 2.45 20.96 4.26
N LEU A 17 1.57 21.95 4.04
CA LEU A 17 0.46 21.82 3.08
C LEU A 17 0.96 21.74 1.64
N LEU A 18 1.99 22.49 1.27
CA LEU A 18 2.60 22.40 -0.06
C LEU A 18 3.31 21.05 -0.28
N ALA A 19 3.97 20.50 0.74
CA ALA A 19 4.62 19.18 0.64
C ALA A 19 3.60 18.04 0.48
N SER A 20 2.39 18.19 1.02
CA SER A 20 1.30 17.22 0.86
C SER A 20 0.54 17.33 -0.47
N LEU A 21 0.76 18.42 -1.24
CA LEU A 21 0.16 18.63 -2.57
C LEU A 21 1.10 18.27 -3.72
N SER A 22 2.22 17.58 -3.46
CA SER A 22 3.01 17.04 -4.55
C SER A 22 2.12 16.02 -5.28
N PRO A 23 1.69 16.28 -6.53
CA PRO A 23 1.05 15.25 -7.32
C PRO A 23 2.10 14.14 -7.44
N LEU A 24 1.79 12.96 -6.92
CA LEU A 24 2.44 11.74 -7.34
C LEU A 24 2.19 11.68 -8.86
N ALA A 25 3.18 12.07 -9.63
CA ALA A 25 3.17 11.85 -11.06
C ALA A 25 3.23 10.32 -11.21
N PHE A 26 2.07 9.71 -11.31
CA PHE A 26 1.96 8.35 -11.80
C PHE A 26 2.39 8.45 -13.27
N ALA A 27 3.52 7.87 -13.60
CA ALA A 27 3.86 7.61 -14.97
C ALA A 27 2.76 6.68 -15.50
N ASP A 28 1.91 7.22 -16.36
CA ASP A 28 0.87 6.49 -17.06
C ASP A 28 1.56 5.69 -18.18
N ASP A 29 2.16 4.57 -17.82
CA ASP A 29 2.47 3.54 -18.78
C ASP A 29 1.15 2.82 -19.08
N SER A 30 0.71 2.85 -20.32
CA SER A 30 -0.62 2.44 -20.79
C SER A 30 -0.96 0.95 -20.53
N HIS A 31 -0.10 0.21 -19.84
CA HIS A 31 -0.24 -1.19 -19.49
C HIS A 31 -0.34 -1.43 -17.98
N ASP A 32 -0.13 -0.40 -17.15
CA ASP A 32 -0.29 -0.50 -15.70
C ASP A 32 -1.77 -0.44 -15.31
N ARG A 33 -2.18 -1.31 -14.42
CA ARG A 33 -3.56 -1.38 -13.95
C ARG A 33 -3.65 -1.18 -12.45
N THR A 34 -4.10 -0.02 -12.04
CA THR A 34 -4.40 0.29 -10.63
C THR A 34 -5.90 0.45 -10.45
N GLN A 35 -6.49 -0.32 -9.54
CA GLN A 35 -7.92 -0.28 -9.24
C GLN A 35 -8.19 -0.22 -7.74
N PHE A 36 -9.29 0.46 -7.39
CA PHE A 36 -9.81 0.56 -6.03
C PHE A 36 -11.24 0.01 -5.98
N GLY A 37 -11.46 -1.05 -5.21
CA GLY A 37 -12.80 -1.63 -5.00
C GLY A 37 -13.41 -2.36 -6.21
N HIS A 38 -12.71 -2.44 -7.35
CA HIS A 38 -13.19 -3.14 -8.55
C HIS A 38 -12.20 -4.22 -8.96
N ASN A 39 -12.71 -5.43 -9.17
CA ASN A 39 -11.87 -6.56 -9.55
C ASN A 39 -11.18 -6.34 -10.90
N ILE A 40 -9.91 -6.73 -10.96
CA ILE A 40 -9.11 -6.71 -12.18
C ILE A 40 -9.13 -8.10 -12.81
N THR A 41 -9.38 -8.17 -14.10
CA THR A 41 -9.25 -9.42 -14.85
C THR A 41 -8.35 -9.17 -16.06
N ILE A 42 -7.27 -9.96 -16.15
CA ILE A 42 -6.37 -10.01 -17.31
C ILE A 42 -6.79 -11.22 -18.14
N GLY A 43 -7.41 -10.98 -19.29
CA GLY A 43 -7.95 -12.02 -20.16
C GLY A 43 -6.86 -12.83 -20.88
N PRO A 44 -7.22 -13.99 -21.46
CA PRO A 44 -6.30 -14.75 -22.29
C PRO A 44 -5.77 -13.92 -23.46
N GLY A 45 -4.46 -13.92 -23.67
CA GLY A 45 -3.79 -13.13 -24.72
C GLY A 45 -3.63 -11.65 -24.39
N GLU A 46 -4.11 -11.20 -23.23
CA GLU A 46 -3.92 -9.85 -22.73
C GLU A 46 -2.63 -9.77 -21.92
N THR A 47 -1.92 -8.64 -22.06
CA THR A 47 -0.69 -8.36 -21.30
C THR A 47 -0.89 -7.08 -20.50
N ALA A 48 -0.51 -7.11 -19.23
CA ALA A 48 -0.38 -5.94 -18.36
C ALA A 48 1.08 -5.84 -17.89
N SER A 49 1.55 -4.63 -17.55
CA SER A 49 2.86 -4.44 -16.92
C SER A 49 2.71 -4.68 -15.41
N ASP A 50 2.33 -3.67 -14.66
CA ASP A 50 2.09 -3.77 -13.24
C ASP A 50 0.60 -3.79 -12.91
N VAL A 51 0.24 -4.55 -11.89
CA VAL A 51 -1.15 -4.66 -11.44
C VAL A 51 -1.23 -4.36 -9.95
N THR A 52 -1.93 -3.28 -9.57
CA THR A 52 -2.14 -2.92 -8.18
C THR A 52 -3.64 -2.85 -7.86
N CYS A 53 -4.05 -3.56 -6.82
CA CYS A 53 -5.45 -3.68 -6.44
C CYS A 53 -5.65 -3.38 -4.96
N PHE A 54 -6.54 -2.42 -4.65
CA PHE A 54 -6.91 -2.07 -3.28
C PHE A 54 -8.36 -2.43 -2.97
N GLY A 55 -8.59 -3.36 -2.04
CA GLY A 55 -9.92 -3.84 -1.69
C GLY A 55 -10.62 -4.57 -2.82
N CYS A 56 -9.87 -5.25 -3.65
CA CYS A 56 -10.38 -5.94 -4.84
C CYS A 56 -9.56 -7.20 -5.14
N SER A 57 -10.11 -8.09 -5.98
CA SER A 57 -9.43 -9.32 -6.38
C SER A 57 -8.87 -9.22 -7.79
N VAL A 58 -7.72 -9.83 -8.01
CA VAL A 58 -7.04 -9.90 -9.31
C VAL A 58 -7.18 -11.31 -9.86
N ARG A 59 -7.61 -11.42 -11.12
CA ARG A 59 -7.70 -12.69 -11.84
C ARG A 59 -6.84 -12.62 -13.10
N VAL A 60 -5.84 -13.48 -13.18
CA VAL A 60 -4.87 -13.50 -14.28
C VAL A 60 -5.07 -14.78 -15.10
N ARG A 61 -5.48 -14.62 -16.35
CA ARG A 61 -5.53 -15.67 -17.38
C ARG A 61 -4.58 -15.41 -18.53
N GLY A 62 -4.07 -14.19 -18.62
CA GLY A 62 -3.11 -13.72 -19.60
C GLY A 62 -1.71 -13.62 -18.99
N ARG A 63 -1.02 -12.54 -19.32
CA ARG A 63 0.33 -12.27 -18.85
C ARG A 63 0.40 -10.97 -18.07
N VAL A 64 1.10 -11.00 -16.96
CA VAL A 64 1.61 -9.80 -16.27
C VAL A 64 3.13 -9.87 -16.42
N ASP A 65 3.74 -8.85 -17.01
CA ASP A 65 5.18 -8.85 -17.28
C ASP A 65 6.00 -8.49 -16.04
N SER A 66 5.47 -7.65 -15.16
CA SER A 66 6.08 -7.23 -13.88
C SER A 66 5.30 -7.81 -12.69
N ASP A 67 4.95 -6.94 -11.74
CA ASP A 67 4.47 -7.34 -10.42
C ASP A 67 2.94 -7.28 -10.28
N VAL A 68 2.43 -8.08 -9.36
CA VAL A 68 1.04 -8.03 -8.91
C VAL A 68 1.00 -7.72 -7.44
N THR A 69 0.47 -6.56 -7.04
CA THR A 69 0.31 -6.18 -5.66
C THR A 69 -1.16 -6.03 -5.29
N THR A 70 -1.59 -6.71 -4.26
CA THR A 70 -2.99 -6.67 -3.80
C THR A 70 -3.07 -6.37 -2.31
N PHE A 71 -3.90 -5.39 -1.96
CA PHE A 71 -4.23 -5.04 -0.58
C PHE A 71 -5.69 -5.37 -0.30
N PHE A 72 -5.96 -6.19 0.73
CA PHE A 72 -7.31 -6.61 1.13
C PHE A 72 -8.13 -7.27 0.01
N GLY A 73 -7.50 -8.23 -0.68
CA GLY A 73 -8.12 -8.97 -1.76
C GLY A 73 -7.30 -10.20 -2.14
N SER A 74 -7.85 -11.04 -3.00
CA SER A 74 -7.21 -12.30 -3.39
C SER A 74 -6.68 -12.25 -4.82
N VAL A 75 -5.59 -12.97 -5.08
CA VAL A 75 -5.04 -13.17 -6.42
C VAL A 75 -5.33 -14.59 -6.88
N VAL A 76 -5.94 -14.72 -8.05
CA VAL A 76 -6.21 -16.02 -8.67
C VAL A 76 -5.53 -16.05 -10.04
N ILE A 77 -4.59 -16.96 -10.22
CA ILE A 77 -3.91 -17.18 -11.49
C ILE A 77 -4.42 -18.47 -12.07
N GLU A 78 -5.21 -18.35 -13.15
CA GLU A 78 -5.95 -19.45 -13.76
C GLU A 78 -5.26 -19.96 -15.02
N GLY A 79 -5.34 -21.26 -15.26
CA GLY A 79 -4.90 -21.89 -16.48
C GLY A 79 -3.44 -21.60 -16.80
N GLU A 80 -3.18 -21.02 -17.98
CA GLU A 80 -1.85 -20.65 -18.44
C GLU A 80 -1.44 -19.21 -18.08
N GLY A 81 -2.11 -18.60 -17.09
CA GLY A 81 -1.77 -17.26 -16.58
C GLY A 81 -0.34 -17.19 -16.08
N ARG A 82 0.35 -16.11 -16.41
CA ARG A 82 1.76 -15.91 -16.04
C ARG A 82 2.00 -14.56 -15.42
N VAL A 83 2.76 -14.55 -14.32
CA VAL A 83 3.29 -13.35 -13.71
C VAL A 83 4.82 -13.44 -13.78
N GLY A 84 5.44 -12.46 -14.44
CA GLY A 84 6.88 -12.41 -14.67
C GLY A 84 7.68 -11.86 -13.52
N GLY A 85 7.06 -11.09 -12.64
CA GLY A 85 7.62 -10.54 -11.41
C GLY A 85 7.03 -11.15 -10.16
N ASP A 86 7.01 -10.35 -9.09
CA ASP A 86 6.59 -10.78 -7.77
C ASP A 86 5.07 -10.65 -7.59
N THR A 87 4.49 -11.58 -6.85
CA THR A 87 3.09 -11.54 -6.48
C THR A 87 2.98 -11.29 -4.98
N THR A 88 2.71 -10.03 -4.60
CA THR A 88 2.61 -9.62 -3.20
C THR A 88 1.16 -9.42 -2.79
N VAL A 89 0.72 -10.13 -1.76
CA VAL A 89 -0.65 -10.04 -1.26
C VAL A 89 -0.67 -9.70 0.23
N PHE A 90 -1.37 -8.61 0.56
CA PHE A 90 -1.61 -8.18 1.93
C PHE A 90 -3.06 -8.45 2.32
N ALA A 91 -3.27 -9.27 3.33
CA ALA A 91 -4.59 -9.67 3.85
C ALA A 91 -5.51 -10.25 2.77
N GLY A 92 -5.10 -11.38 2.20
CA GLY A 92 -5.87 -12.11 1.20
C GLY A 92 -5.15 -13.37 0.76
N ASP A 93 -5.81 -14.18 -0.06
CA ASP A 93 -5.30 -15.48 -0.46
C ASP A 93 -4.73 -15.44 -1.88
N VAL A 94 -3.74 -16.28 -2.13
CA VAL A 94 -3.22 -16.55 -3.47
C VAL A 94 -3.66 -17.94 -3.90
N ARG A 95 -4.29 -18.04 -5.06
CA ARG A 95 -4.63 -19.31 -5.68
C ARG A 95 -3.94 -19.46 -7.02
N LEU A 96 -3.11 -20.51 -7.12
CA LEU A 96 -2.44 -20.88 -8.35
C LEU A 96 -3.12 -22.13 -8.89
N GLU A 97 -3.84 -21.99 -9.99
CA GLU A 97 -4.45 -23.14 -10.68
C GLU A 97 -3.43 -23.89 -11.56
N ARG A 98 -3.84 -25.06 -12.01
CA ARG A 98 -2.97 -25.91 -12.85
C ARG A 98 -2.52 -25.17 -14.10
N GLY A 99 -1.24 -25.15 -14.36
CA GLY A 99 -0.63 -24.47 -15.51
C GLY A 99 -0.21 -23.02 -15.24
N ALA A 100 -0.65 -22.43 -14.11
CA ALA A 100 -0.22 -21.11 -13.70
C ALA A 100 1.29 -21.05 -13.43
N SER A 101 1.92 -19.94 -13.77
CA SER A 101 3.35 -19.71 -13.55
C SER A 101 3.58 -18.35 -12.93
N VAL A 102 4.30 -18.31 -11.82
CA VAL A 102 4.70 -17.08 -11.11
C VAL A 102 6.19 -17.12 -10.80
N GLN A 103 6.81 -15.94 -10.66
CA GLN A 103 8.21 -15.84 -10.30
C GLN A 103 8.38 -16.05 -8.79
N GLU A 104 7.80 -15.18 -7.98
CA GLU A 104 7.87 -15.19 -6.53
C GLU A 104 6.50 -14.90 -5.92
N VAL A 105 6.24 -15.40 -4.72
CA VAL A 105 4.96 -15.19 -4.03
C VAL A 105 5.20 -14.79 -2.58
N ASP A 106 4.80 -13.57 -2.24
CA ASP A 106 4.85 -13.02 -0.89
C ASP A 106 3.44 -12.84 -0.34
N ILE A 107 3.14 -13.52 0.76
CA ILE A 107 1.83 -13.45 1.39
C ILE A 107 1.97 -12.94 2.82
N PHE A 108 1.28 -11.83 3.08
CA PHE A 108 1.20 -11.22 4.40
C PHE A 108 -0.22 -11.34 4.96
N GLY A 109 -0.47 -12.38 5.76
CA GLY A 109 -1.76 -12.62 6.42
C GLY A 109 -2.84 -13.21 5.49
N GLY A 110 -2.54 -14.35 4.89
CA GLY A 110 -3.42 -15.15 4.05
C GLY A 110 -2.87 -16.53 3.82
N GLU A 111 -3.40 -17.26 2.85
CA GLU A 111 -2.97 -18.62 2.51
C GLU A 111 -2.63 -18.75 1.03
N LEU A 112 -1.61 -19.59 0.73
CA LEU A 112 -1.30 -20.03 -0.61
C LEU A 112 -2.01 -21.34 -0.93
N HIS A 113 -2.90 -21.30 -1.90
CA HIS A 113 -3.51 -22.49 -2.49
C HIS A 113 -2.87 -22.79 -3.83
N ARG A 114 -2.05 -23.83 -3.88
CA ARG A 114 -1.33 -24.22 -5.09
C ARG A 114 -1.85 -25.56 -5.60
N ASP A 115 -2.39 -25.56 -6.81
CA ASP A 115 -2.79 -26.80 -7.49
C ASP A 115 -1.56 -27.60 -7.99
N PRO A 116 -1.66 -28.94 -8.06
CA PRO A 116 -0.65 -29.76 -8.71
C PRO A 116 -0.47 -29.33 -10.17
N GLY A 117 0.77 -28.94 -10.55
CA GLY A 117 1.09 -28.46 -11.91
C GLY A 117 1.14 -26.94 -12.04
N ALA A 118 0.91 -26.18 -10.98
CA ALA A 118 1.32 -24.78 -10.92
C ALA A 118 2.82 -24.67 -10.62
N THR A 119 3.49 -23.70 -11.25
CA THR A 119 4.93 -23.48 -11.12
C THR A 119 5.19 -22.16 -10.40
N VAL A 120 6.00 -22.23 -9.34
CA VAL A 120 6.62 -21.06 -8.72
C VAL A 120 8.11 -21.20 -8.97
N ALA A 121 8.72 -20.24 -9.67
CA ALA A 121 10.12 -20.33 -10.11
C ALA A 121 11.09 -19.92 -8.98
N GLY A 122 10.70 -18.98 -8.15
CA GLY A 122 11.47 -18.47 -7.01
C GLY A 122 10.93 -18.93 -5.67
N ASP A 123 11.10 -18.08 -4.68
CA ASP A 123 10.73 -18.36 -3.29
C ASP A 123 9.24 -18.09 -3.02
N VAL A 124 8.75 -18.77 -2.00
CA VAL A 124 7.42 -18.51 -1.43
C VAL A 124 7.64 -18.03 -0.01
N THR A 125 7.34 -16.76 0.24
CA THR A 125 7.42 -16.19 1.57
C THR A 125 6.01 -16.07 2.15
N ASP A 126 5.76 -16.81 3.20
CA ASP A 126 4.48 -16.82 3.89
C ASP A 126 4.65 -16.36 5.34
N PHE A 127 4.18 -15.16 5.60
CA PHE A 127 4.18 -14.60 6.95
C PHE A 127 2.86 -14.91 7.66
N HIS A 128 2.78 -16.10 8.25
CA HIS A 128 1.71 -16.47 9.15
C HIS A 128 1.84 -15.74 10.49
N GLY A 129 1.09 -14.68 10.65
CA GLY A 129 1.03 -13.97 11.92
C GLY A 129 0.55 -12.53 11.77
N GLY A 130 -0.72 -12.30 12.07
CA GLY A 130 -1.37 -10.98 11.99
C GLY A 130 -0.70 -9.87 12.81
N TRP A 131 0.27 -10.19 13.67
CA TRP A 131 1.00 -9.20 14.44
C TRP A 131 1.97 -8.36 13.59
N TRP A 132 2.54 -8.91 12.52
CA TRP A 132 3.35 -8.17 11.54
C TRP A 132 2.54 -7.11 10.82
N MET A 133 1.28 -7.41 10.53
CA MET A 133 0.34 -6.47 9.94
C MET A 133 0.07 -5.29 10.87
N LEU A 134 -0.04 -5.57 12.19
CA LEU A 134 -0.15 -4.53 13.22
C LEU A 134 1.11 -3.66 13.29
N LEU A 135 2.30 -4.22 13.05
CA LEU A 135 3.54 -3.44 13.00
C LEU A 135 3.62 -2.57 11.73
N ILE A 136 3.35 -3.14 10.57
CA ILE A 136 3.47 -2.43 9.29
C ILE A 136 2.41 -1.32 9.19
N LEU A 137 1.16 -1.61 9.60
CA LEU A 137 0.07 -0.62 9.55
C LEU A 137 0.02 0.25 10.81
N GLY A 138 0.27 -0.34 11.97
CA GLY A 138 0.15 0.35 13.26
C GLY A 138 1.29 1.33 13.53
N LEU A 139 2.52 0.99 13.14
CA LEU A 139 3.68 1.84 13.37
C LEU A 139 3.55 3.23 12.72
N PRO A 140 3.23 3.36 11.42
CA PRO A 140 3.02 4.67 10.80
C PRO A 140 1.83 5.44 11.40
N LEU A 141 0.76 4.75 11.81
CA LEU A 141 -0.38 5.38 12.48
C LEU A 141 -0.02 5.91 13.86
N ILE A 142 0.79 5.18 14.63
CA ILE A 142 1.31 5.63 15.93
C ILE A 142 2.21 6.86 15.75
N PHE A 143 3.10 6.84 14.76
CA PHE A 143 3.94 7.99 14.43
C PHE A 143 3.11 9.21 14.02
N LEU A 144 2.11 9.02 13.17
CA LEU A 144 1.20 10.08 12.74
C LEU A 144 0.40 10.64 13.92
N GLY A 145 -0.16 9.77 14.76
CA GLY A 145 -0.89 10.15 15.98
C GLY A 145 0.00 10.90 16.98
N GLY A 146 1.23 10.41 17.21
CA GLY A 146 2.23 11.06 18.05
C GLY A 146 2.63 12.43 17.51
N PHE A 147 2.80 12.56 16.20
CA PHE A 147 3.11 13.83 15.56
C PHE A 147 1.99 14.86 15.68
N ILE A 148 0.73 14.44 15.49
CA ILE A 148 -0.44 15.28 15.68
C ILE A 148 -0.54 15.71 17.15
N ALA A 149 -0.37 14.79 18.09
CA ALA A 149 -0.39 15.10 19.53
C ALA A 149 0.71 16.08 19.92
N LEU A 150 1.92 15.93 19.35
CA LEU A 150 3.04 16.86 19.55
C LEU A 150 2.70 18.27 19.04
N ILE A 151 2.11 18.38 17.86
CA ILE A 151 1.68 19.68 17.31
C ILE A 151 0.64 20.33 18.21
N ILE A 152 -0.38 19.58 18.65
CA ILE A 152 -1.41 20.09 19.55
C ILE A 152 -0.79 20.55 20.88
N TRP A 153 0.15 19.79 21.42
CA TRP A 153 0.85 20.14 22.65
C TRP A 153 1.68 21.42 22.50
N LEU A 154 2.44 21.56 21.39
CA LEU A 154 3.22 22.76 21.09
C LEU A 154 2.32 24.00 20.92
N VAL A 155 1.19 23.86 20.20
CA VAL A 155 0.21 24.94 20.04
C VAL A 155 -0.38 25.34 21.38
N ARG A 156 -0.78 24.38 22.22
CA ARG A 156 -1.28 24.65 23.58
C ARG A 156 -0.24 25.34 24.47
N MET A 157 1.03 24.95 24.36
CA MET A 157 2.11 25.57 25.12
C MET A 157 2.36 27.01 24.66
N ALA A 158 2.26 27.28 23.35
CA ALA A 158 2.43 28.62 22.78
C ALA A 158 1.25 29.57 23.06
N THR A 159 0.04 29.03 23.29
CA THR A 159 -1.20 29.80 23.50
C THR A 159 -1.58 29.94 24.98
N ARG A 160 -0.79 29.42 25.93
CA ARG A 160 -1.07 29.62 27.37
C ARG A 160 -1.01 31.11 27.68
N PRO A 161 -2.13 31.73 28.13
CA PRO A 161 -2.14 33.12 28.56
C PRO A 161 -1.21 33.28 29.75
N ARG A 162 -0.28 34.22 29.68
CA ARG A 162 0.45 34.65 30.87
C ARG A 162 -0.53 35.42 31.76
N VAL A 163 -0.88 34.84 32.88
CA VAL A 163 -1.63 35.56 33.93
C VAL A 163 -0.73 36.71 34.39
N PRO A 164 -1.14 37.98 34.23
CA PRO A 164 -0.38 39.08 34.82
C PRO A 164 -0.45 38.96 36.32
N VAL A 165 0.68 38.85 36.97
CA VAL A 165 0.79 39.00 38.45
C VAL A 165 0.52 40.45 38.73
N ALA A 166 -0.64 40.77 39.32
CA ALA A 166 -0.94 42.08 39.88
C ALA A 166 -0.08 42.28 41.14
N ALA A 167 0.74 43.32 41.10
CA ALA A 167 1.50 43.80 42.24
C ALA A 167 0.61 44.68 43.15
#